data_a8b3c5cdad982d67ab0cec88485029ff
#
_entry.id   a8b3c5cdad982d67ab0cec88485029ff
#
_cell.length_a   1.000
_cell.length_b   1.000
_cell.length_c   1.000
_cell.angle_alpha   90.00
_cell.angle_beta   90.00
_cell.angle_gamma   90.00
#
_symmetry.space_group_name_H-M   'P 1'
#
loop_
_entity.id
_entity.type
_entity.pdbx_description
1 polymer ?
#
loop_
_entity_poly.entity_id
_entity_poly.type
_entity_poly.pdbx_seq_one_letter_code
_entity_poly.pdbx_strand_id
1 'polypeptide(L)'
;MRASATGEMRLENSNLKSRRAFTLIEMVVVVVLIAVMAAMIIPEMKGSFDDALLRSTSRDLINVFDLASSRAVSLNQSCRVELDTQSGRYFVEREIRGGAQDNYVPLKDVSGAEGRLDSRIAVEMSPPDEASPDNPPDNSATEPVSPSAISFYPDGTADAMEIRLRDQAGFQMVLRLNPITARVRLSEPKRE
;
A
#
# COMPACT_ATOMS: atom_id res chain seq x y z
N MET A 1 62.75 -74.86 -30.14
CA MET A 1 61.36 -75.19 -29.82
C MET A 1 60.65 -73.81 -29.62
N ARG A 2 59.72 -73.56 -30.48
CA ARG A 2 58.94 -72.31 -30.52
C ARG A 2 57.71 -72.48 -29.65
N ALA A 3 57.44 -71.48 -28.76
CA ALA A 3 56.13 -71.39 -28.11
C ALA A 3 55.51 -70.05 -28.54
N SER A 4 54.46 -70.18 -29.31
CA SER A 4 53.61 -69.01 -29.72
C SER A 4 52.71 -68.58 -28.53
N ALA A 5 52.79 -67.38 -28.13
CA ALA A 5 51.81 -66.80 -27.22
C ALA A 5 50.76 -65.98 -28.05
N THR A 6 49.60 -66.54 -28.13
CA THR A 6 48.43 -65.94 -28.75
C THR A 6 47.84 -64.95 -27.75
N GLY A 7 48.00 -63.64 -28.04
CA GLY A 7 47.34 -62.59 -27.26
C GLY A 7 45.86 -62.49 -27.64
N GLU A 8 44.98 -62.84 -26.71
CA GLU A 8 43.54 -62.57 -26.82
C GLU A 8 43.29 -61.06 -26.64
N MET A 9 42.84 -60.49 -27.72
CA MET A 9 42.41 -59.07 -27.74
C MET A 9 41.00 -59.03 -27.16
N ARG A 10 40.92 -58.67 -25.87
CA ARG A 10 39.66 -58.47 -25.13
C ARG A 10 39.02 -57.18 -25.65
N LEU A 11 37.98 -57.27 -26.47
CA LEU A 11 37.14 -56.16 -26.90
C LEU A 11 36.36 -55.67 -25.69
N GLU A 12 36.82 -54.54 -25.13
CA GLU A 12 36.13 -53.81 -24.10
C GLU A 12 34.89 -53.14 -24.71
N ASN A 13 33.75 -53.73 -24.37
CA ASN A 13 32.44 -53.28 -24.84
C ASN A 13 32.10 -51.94 -24.11
N SER A 14 32.53 -50.81 -24.68
CA SER A 14 32.18 -49.49 -24.18
C SER A 14 30.68 -49.31 -24.35
N ASN A 15 29.93 -49.46 -23.26
CA ASN A 15 28.53 -49.09 -23.13
C ASN A 15 28.38 -47.57 -23.38
N LEU A 16 28.20 -47.20 -24.63
CA LEU A 16 27.84 -45.84 -25.04
C LEU A 16 26.43 -45.56 -24.48
N LYS A 17 26.38 -45.02 -23.24
CA LYS A 17 25.16 -44.42 -22.70
C LYS A 17 24.71 -43.37 -23.69
N SER A 18 23.69 -43.69 -24.47
CA SER A 18 23.01 -42.75 -25.34
C SER A 18 22.57 -41.54 -24.54
N ARG A 19 23.32 -40.43 -24.60
CA ARG A 19 22.92 -39.17 -24.07
C ARG A 19 21.79 -38.67 -24.97
N ARG A 20 20.57 -38.77 -24.47
CA ARG A 20 19.40 -38.19 -25.12
C ARG A 20 19.62 -36.69 -25.15
N ALA A 21 19.99 -36.14 -26.29
CA ALA A 21 20.03 -34.73 -26.53
C ALA A 21 18.60 -34.22 -26.77
N PHE A 22 18.23 -33.15 -26.13
CA PHE A 22 16.94 -32.50 -26.39
C PHE A 22 16.86 -32.00 -27.83
N THR A 23 15.72 -32.22 -28.44
CA THR A 23 15.46 -31.70 -29.79
C THR A 23 15.05 -30.22 -29.72
N LEU A 24 15.35 -29.46 -30.76
CA LEU A 24 14.97 -28.05 -30.85
C LEU A 24 13.44 -27.92 -30.77
N ILE A 25 12.70 -28.83 -31.39
CA ILE A 25 11.23 -28.84 -31.36
C ILE A 25 10.68 -29.04 -29.94
N GLU A 26 11.31 -29.90 -29.14
CA GLU A 26 10.91 -30.14 -27.76
C GLU A 26 11.06 -28.86 -26.89
N MET A 27 12.16 -28.11 -27.08
CA MET A 27 12.36 -26.85 -26.43
C MET A 27 11.31 -25.80 -26.83
N VAL A 28 10.97 -25.74 -28.13
CA VAL A 28 9.93 -24.83 -28.62
C VAL A 28 8.58 -25.18 -28.03
N VAL A 29 8.22 -26.43 -27.97
CA VAL A 29 6.95 -26.91 -27.38
C VAL A 29 6.88 -26.55 -25.90
N VAL A 30 7.97 -26.78 -25.15
CA VAL A 30 8.03 -26.42 -23.71
C VAL A 30 7.85 -24.90 -23.50
N VAL A 31 8.53 -24.06 -24.29
CA VAL A 31 8.38 -22.61 -24.19
C VAL A 31 6.95 -22.17 -24.50
N VAL A 32 6.32 -22.74 -25.52
CA VAL A 32 4.91 -22.44 -25.86
C VAL A 32 3.98 -22.86 -24.73
N LEU A 33 4.17 -24.03 -24.14
CA LEU A 33 3.35 -24.48 -22.99
C LEU A 33 3.51 -23.54 -21.79
N ILE A 34 4.75 -23.14 -21.46
CA ILE A 34 5.00 -22.18 -20.37
C ILE A 34 4.34 -20.83 -20.67
N ALA A 35 4.41 -20.34 -21.92
CA ALA A 35 3.80 -19.08 -22.32
C ALA A 35 2.25 -19.12 -22.17
N VAL A 36 1.62 -20.23 -22.56
CA VAL A 36 0.16 -20.41 -22.40
C VAL A 36 -0.23 -20.46 -20.93
N MET A 37 0.52 -21.21 -20.10
CA MET A 37 0.26 -21.26 -18.65
C MET A 37 0.47 -19.88 -17.99
N ALA A 38 1.53 -19.16 -18.35
CA ALA A 38 1.80 -17.82 -17.84
C ALA A 38 0.69 -16.84 -18.21
N ALA A 39 0.14 -16.91 -19.42
CA ALA A 39 -0.95 -16.05 -19.87
C ALA A 39 -2.25 -16.23 -19.07
N MET A 40 -2.47 -17.41 -18.49
CA MET A 40 -3.63 -17.67 -17.61
C MET A 40 -3.41 -17.13 -16.18
N ILE A 41 -2.19 -17.22 -15.66
CA ILE A 41 -1.88 -16.89 -14.26
C ILE A 41 -1.76 -15.37 -14.04
N ILE A 42 -1.19 -14.63 -15.01
CA ILE A 42 -0.92 -13.19 -14.89
C ILE A 42 -2.18 -12.35 -14.59
N PRO A 43 -3.34 -12.54 -15.26
CA PRO A 43 -4.52 -11.72 -14.99
C PRO A 43 -5.11 -11.93 -13.58
N GLU A 44 -5.01 -13.13 -13.00
CA GLU A 44 -5.55 -13.40 -11.67
C GLU A 44 -4.74 -12.74 -10.54
N MET A 45 -3.45 -12.49 -10.77
CA MET A 45 -2.59 -11.87 -9.75
C MET A 45 -2.83 -10.37 -9.58
N LYS A 46 -3.39 -9.67 -10.56
CA LYS A 46 -3.60 -8.21 -10.49
C LYS A 46 -4.49 -7.81 -9.32
N GLY A 47 -5.59 -8.48 -9.07
CA GLY A 47 -6.49 -8.19 -7.95
C GLY A 47 -5.86 -8.37 -6.56
N SER A 48 -4.97 -9.36 -6.41
CA SER A 48 -4.24 -9.60 -5.16
C SER A 48 -3.23 -8.49 -4.84
N PHE A 49 -2.57 -7.94 -5.87
CA PHE A 49 -1.61 -6.85 -5.67
C PHE A 49 -2.30 -5.54 -5.29
N ASP A 50 -3.45 -5.25 -5.89
CA ASP A 50 -4.20 -4.03 -5.64
C ASP A 50 -4.78 -4.03 -4.22
N ASP A 51 -5.33 -5.16 -3.74
CA ASP A 51 -5.76 -5.32 -2.34
C ASP A 51 -4.59 -5.18 -1.35
N ALA A 52 -3.43 -5.76 -1.66
CA ALA A 52 -2.24 -5.62 -0.84
C ALA A 52 -1.74 -4.17 -0.77
N LEU A 53 -1.83 -3.42 -1.88
CA LEU A 53 -1.45 -2.02 -1.94
C LEU A 53 -2.38 -1.14 -1.10
N LEU A 54 -3.70 -1.33 -1.20
CA LEU A 54 -4.68 -0.62 -0.36
C LEU A 54 -4.41 -0.85 1.13
N ARG A 55 -4.16 -2.10 1.52
CA ARG A 55 -3.83 -2.46 2.92
C ARG A 55 -2.52 -1.83 3.38
N SER A 56 -1.50 -1.78 2.52
CA SER A 56 -0.21 -1.15 2.84
C SER A 56 -0.41 0.35 3.05
N THR A 57 -1.04 1.04 2.09
CA THR A 57 -1.31 2.48 2.17
C THR A 57 -2.16 2.85 3.38
N SER A 58 -3.15 2.01 3.72
CA SER A 58 -3.96 2.21 4.93
C SER A 58 -3.13 2.13 6.20
N ARG A 59 -2.21 1.17 6.28
CA ARG A 59 -1.31 1.02 7.44
C ARG A 59 -0.34 2.20 7.56
N ASP A 60 0.17 2.68 6.43
CA ASP A 60 1.05 3.84 6.43
C ASP A 60 0.34 5.08 6.98
N LEU A 61 -0.90 5.33 6.56
CA LEU A 61 -1.72 6.42 7.10
C LEU A 61 -2.03 6.24 8.60
N ILE A 62 -2.38 5.02 9.03
CA ILE A 62 -2.61 4.74 10.46
C ILE A 62 -1.36 5.04 11.27
N ASN A 63 -0.19 4.61 10.81
CA ASN A 63 1.08 4.88 11.49
C ASN A 63 1.36 6.38 11.60
N VAL A 64 1.05 7.16 10.56
CA VAL A 64 1.21 8.62 10.56
C VAL A 64 0.26 9.28 11.57
N PHE A 65 -0.98 8.84 11.65
CA PHE A 65 -1.96 9.36 12.61
C PHE A 65 -1.60 8.99 14.05
N ASP A 66 -1.16 7.77 14.28
CA ASP A 66 -0.66 7.34 15.60
C ASP A 66 0.59 8.15 16.01
N LEU A 67 1.47 8.45 15.06
CA LEU A 67 2.62 9.32 15.28
C LEU A 67 2.18 10.74 15.67
N ALA A 68 1.27 11.35 14.91
CA ALA A 68 0.77 12.70 15.16
C ALA A 68 0.07 12.78 16.52
N SER A 69 -0.81 11.83 16.83
CA SER A 69 -1.50 11.73 18.13
C SER A 69 -0.51 11.57 19.29
N SER A 70 0.44 10.66 19.17
CA SER A 70 1.47 10.44 20.19
C SER A 70 2.33 11.70 20.42
N ARG A 71 2.66 12.43 19.35
CA ARG A 71 3.40 13.69 19.45
C ARG A 71 2.58 14.80 20.06
N ALA A 72 1.28 14.92 19.71
CA ALA A 72 0.40 15.91 20.31
C ALA A 72 0.35 15.76 21.83
N VAL A 73 0.15 14.54 22.33
CA VAL A 73 0.13 14.24 23.76
C VAL A 73 1.52 14.47 24.40
N SER A 74 2.59 13.96 23.79
CA SER A 74 3.94 14.02 24.37
C SER A 74 4.50 15.43 24.46
N LEU A 75 4.21 16.27 23.47
CA LEU A 75 4.68 17.66 23.41
C LEU A 75 3.71 18.62 24.11
N ASN A 76 2.53 18.17 24.50
CA ASN A 76 1.42 19.00 24.98
C ASN A 76 1.14 20.18 24.03
N GLN A 77 1.12 19.88 22.72
CA GLN A 77 0.89 20.83 21.62
C GLN A 77 0.02 20.15 20.56
N SER A 78 -0.83 20.92 19.88
CA SER A 78 -1.59 20.37 18.75
C SER A 78 -0.62 19.94 17.62
N CYS A 79 -0.90 18.79 17.04
CA CYS A 79 -0.23 18.33 15.83
C CYS A 79 -1.28 18.13 14.74
N ARG A 80 -0.90 18.36 13.49
CA ARG A 80 -1.78 18.06 12.36
C ARG A 80 -1.06 17.24 11.30
N VAL A 81 -1.82 16.42 10.61
CA VAL A 81 -1.37 15.73 9.41
C VAL A 81 -1.98 16.45 8.23
N GLU A 82 -1.14 17.08 7.43
CA GLU A 82 -1.55 17.67 6.15
C GLU A 82 -1.35 16.63 5.05
N LEU A 83 -2.38 16.39 4.25
CA LEU A 83 -2.38 15.45 3.15
C LEU A 83 -2.78 16.16 1.87
N ASP A 84 -1.85 16.29 0.95
CA ASP A 84 -2.12 16.72 -0.41
C ASP A 84 -2.69 15.55 -1.22
N THR A 85 -3.99 15.56 -1.44
CA THR A 85 -4.71 14.51 -2.16
C THR A 85 -4.33 14.43 -3.64
N GLN A 86 -3.76 15.50 -4.22
CA GLN A 86 -3.34 15.50 -5.63
C GLN A 86 -1.96 14.87 -5.82
N SER A 87 -0.99 15.25 -4.97
CA SER A 87 0.36 14.71 -5.05
C SER A 87 0.57 13.43 -4.23
N GLY A 88 -0.34 13.12 -3.33
CA GLY A 88 -0.23 12.03 -2.37
C GLY A 88 0.81 12.27 -1.28
N ARG A 89 1.34 13.49 -1.14
CA ARG A 89 2.32 13.80 -0.10
C ARG A 89 1.62 14.11 1.20
N TYR A 90 2.23 13.68 2.30
CA TYR A 90 1.75 14.01 3.64
C TYR A 90 2.89 14.54 4.51
N PHE A 91 2.52 15.40 5.46
CA PHE A 91 3.42 15.99 6.43
C PHE A 91 2.75 16.02 7.80
N VAL A 92 3.53 15.68 8.83
CA VAL A 92 3.12 15.90 10.22
C VAL A 92 3.71 17.22 10.68
N GLU A 93 2.87 18.11 11.16
CA GLU A 93 3.23 19.41 11.64
C GLU A 93 2.83 19.58 13.11
N ARG A 94 3.53 20.42 13.82
CA ARG A 94 3.19 20.82 15.20
C ARG A 94 2.87 22.30 15.27
N GLU A 95 1.96 22.65 16.14
CA GLU A 95 1.62 24.03 16.46
C GLU A 95 2.76 24.71 17.24
N ILE A 96 3.11 25.95 16.88
CA ILE A 96 4.02 26.79 17.66
C ILE A 96 3.19 27.79 18.45
N ARG A 97 3.22 27.67 19.78
CA ARG A 97 2.59 28.66 20.67
C ARG A 97 3.33 29.97 20.58
N GLY A 98 2.64 31.07 20.23
CA GLY A 98 3.18 32.42 20.34
C GLY A 98 2.99 33.36 19.16
N GLY A 99 2.20 33.01 18.15
CA GLY A 99 1.83 33.91 17.04
C GLY A 99 0.36 34.27 17.03
N ALA A 100 0.02 35.38 16.37
CA ALA A 100 -1.37 35.82 16.15
C ALA A 100 -2.13 34.96 15.13
N GLN A 101 -1.50 33.96 14.55
CA GLN A 101 -2.04 32.96 13.62
C GLN A 101 -1.47 31.60 14.00
N ASP A 102 -2.26 30.55 13.80
CA ASP A 102 -1.86 29.15 13.99
C ASP A 102 -0.65 28.82 13.11
N ASN A 103 0.54 28.99 13.66
CA ASN A 103 1.78 28.67 12.96
C ASN A 103 2.10 27.19 13.17
N TYR A 104 1.93 26.40 12.14
CA TYR A 104 2.36 25.01 12.13
C TYR A 104 3.74 24.86 11.47
N VAL A 105 4.57 24.00 12.04
CA VAL A 105 5.93 23.71 11.55
C VAL A 105 6.11 22.22 11.35
N PRO A 106 6.61 21.81 10.19
CA PRO A 106 6.86 20.40 9.93
C PRO A 106 7.82 19.75 10.93
N LEU A 107 7.51 18.54 11.35
CA LEU A 107 8.38 17.70 12.20
C LEU A 107 9.49 17.05 11.36
N LYS A 108 10.59 17.76 11.12
CA LYS A 108 11.68 17.31 10.22
C LYS A 108 12.56 16.19 10.80
N ASP A 109 12.61 16.06 12.13
CA ASP A 109 13.56 15.17 12.82
C ASP A 109 12.91 13.83 13.24
N VAL A 110 11.74 13.52 12.70
CA VAL A 110 10.99 12.33 13.09
C VAL A 110 10.77 11.43 11.87
N SER A 111 11.28 10.21 11.96
CA SER A 111 11.05 9.21 10.92
C SER A 111 9.54 8.93 10.76
N GLY A 112 9.04 8.98 9.54
CA GLY A 112 7.63 8.77 9.23
C GLY A 112 6.77 10.04 9.33
N ALA A 113 7.34 11.20 9.73
CA ALA A 113 6.60 12.47 9.78
C ALA A 113 6.32 13.07 8.39
N GLU A 114 7.02 12.63 7.38
CA GLU A 114 6.76 13.00 5.99
C GLU A 114 6.86 11.78 5.09
N GLY A 115 6.10 11.80 4.01
CA GLY A 115 6.16 10.73 3.03
C GLY A 115 5.24 10.98 1.85
N ARG A 116 5.08 9.93 1.06
CA ARG A 116 4.23 9.93 -0.11
C ARG A 116 3.47 8.63 -0.22
N LEU A 117 2.18 8.71 -0.44
CA LEU A 117 1.33 7.58 -0.76
C LEU A 117 1.56 7.12 -2.21
N ASP A 118 1.24 5.88 -2.49
CA ASP A 118 1.36 5.35 -3.85
C ASP A 118 0.39 6.08 -4.79
N SER A 119 0.89 6.53 -5.94
CA SER A 119 0.12 7.32 -6.93
C SER A 119 -1.03 6.55 -7.60
N ARG A 120 -1.08 5.24 -7.41
CA ARG A 120 -2.19 4.38 -7.89
C ARG A 120 -3.41 4.41 -6.97
N ILE A 121 -3.25 4.98 -5.76
CA ILE A 121 -4.33 5.12 -4.79
C ILE A 121 -4.83 6.55 -4.79
N ALA A 122 -6.10 6.72 -5.14
CA ALA A 122 -6.80 7.98 -4.95
C ALA A 122 -7.23 8.10 -3.49
N VAL A 123 -7.06 9.29 -2.92
CA VAL A 123 -7.42 9.59 -1.53
C VAL A 123 -8.44 10.70 -1.51
N GLU A 124 -9.56 10.45 -0.85
CA GLU A 124 -10.61 11.44 -0.62
C GLU A 124 -10.78 11.60 0.90
N MET A 125 -10.86 12.84 1.35
CA MET A 125 -11.09 13.19 2.75
C MET A 125 -12.42 13.91 2.87
N SER A 126 -13.24 13.46 3.80
CA SER A 126 -14.53 14.11 4.10
C SER A 126 -14.79 14.08 5.61
N PRO A 127 -15.49 15.09 6.15
CA PRO A 127 -16.06 14.93 7.48
C PRO A 127 -16.92 13.66 7.50
N PRO A 128 -17.05 12.97 8.64
CA PRO A 128 -17.95 11.85 8.71
C PRO A 128 -19.35 12.33 8.37
N ASP A 129 -19.96 11.69 7.38
CA ASP A 129 -21.37 11.92 7.08
C ASP A 129 -22.14 11.69 8.38
N GLU A 130 -22.66 12.73 8.94
CA GLU A 130 -23.81 12.64 9.82
C GLU A 130 -24.99 12.19 8.95
N ALA A 131 -24.98 10.91 8.60
CA ALA A 131 -26.11 10.23 8.02
C ALA A 131 -27.19 10.10 9.08
N SER A 132 -27.76 11.25 9.44
CA SER A 132 -29.09 11.30 10.01
C SER A 132 -30.06 11.19 8.86
N PRO A 133 -30.90 10.13 8.81
CA PRO A 133 -31.89 9.96 7.74
C PRO A 133 -32.95 11.08 7.68
N ASP A 134 -32.94 12.03 8.61
CA ASP A 134 -33.97 13.06 8.80
C ASP A 134 -33.55 14.51 8.51
N ASN A 135 -32.33 14.77 8.05
CA ASN A 135 -31.95 16.13 7.69
C ASN A 135 -31.83 16.26 6.16
N PRO A 136 -32.73 17.04 5.50
CA PRO A 136 -32.53 17.34 4.08
C PRO A 136 -31.22 18.13 3.91
N PRO A 137 -30.49 17.93 2.81
CA PRO A 137 -29.24 18.63 2.57
C PRO A 137 -29.52 20.13 2.58
N ASP A 138 -28.93 20.82 3.54
CA ASP A 138 -28.96 22.29 3.59
C ASP A 138 -28.16 22.81 2.39
N ASN A 139 -28.91 23.33 1.41
CA ASN A 139 -28.40 23.89 0.15
C ASN A 139 -27.67 25.24 0.35
N SER A 140 -26.98 25.45 1.44
CA SER A 140 -26.01 26.53 1.53
C SER A 140 -24.75 26.08 0.75
N ALA A 141 -24.71 26.50 -0.50
CA ALA A 141 -23.61 26.33 -1.44
C ALA A 141 -22.32 27.01 -0.94
N THR A 142 -21.69 26.37 0.03
CA THR A 142 -20.26 26.52 0.23
C THR A 142 -19.65 25.30 -0.46
N GLU A 143 -18.84 25.53 -1.50
CA GLU A 143 -18.09 24.45 -2.15
C GLU A 143 -17.45 23.60 -1.06
N PRO A 144 -17.56 22.25 -1.12
CA PRO A 144 -16.94 21.40 -0.14
C PRO A 144 -15.42 21.58 -0.26
N VAL A 145 -14.87 22.46 0.55
CA VAL A 145 -13.43 22.51 0.72
C VAL A 145 -13.08 21.18 1.39
N SER A 146 -12.61 20.23 0.59
CA SER A 146 -12.12 18.98 1.12
C SER A 146 -11.03 19.31 2.13
N PRO A 147 -11.19 18.94 3.41
CA PRO A 147 -10.19 19.25 4.41
C PRO A 147 -8.86 18.63 3.99
N SER A 148 -7.81 19.45 3.91
CA SER A 148 -6.47 18.98 3.57
C SER A 148 -5.67 18.56 4.80
N ALA A 149 -6.19 18.80 5.99
CA ALA A 149 -5.49 18.56 7.25
C ALA A 149 -6.41 17.95 8.32
N ILE A 150 -5.82 17.14 9.19
CA ILE A 150 -6.47 16.50 10.34
C ILE A 150 -5.68 16.89 11.58
N SER A 151 -6.35 17.45 12.58
CA SER A 151 -5.72 17.90 13.83
C SER A 151 -5.85 16.84 14.92
N PHE A 152 -4.78 16.72 15.70
CA PHE A 152 -4.67 15.88 16.88
C PHE A 152 -4.33 16.77 18.08
N TYR A 153 -5.04 16.60 19.17
CA TYR A 153 -4.96 17.48 20.33
C TYR A 153 -4.20 16.88 21.51
N PRO A 154 -3.64 17.70 22.41
CA PRO A 154 -2.87 17.23 23.57
C PRO A 154 -3.65 16.35 24.54
N ASP A 155 -4.97 16.49 24.57
CA ASP A 155 -5.88 15.71 25.42
C ASP A 155 -6.16 14.30 24.87
N GLY A 156 -5.57 13.96 23.71
CA GLY A 156 -5.74 12.67 23.04
C GLY A 156 -6.96 12.60 22.12
N THR A 157 -7.63 13.72 21.88
CA THR A 157 -8.70 13.84 20.90
C THR A 157 -8.19 14.18 19.51
N ALA A 158 -9.03 14.10 18.50
CA ALA A 158 -8.70 14.46 17.11
C ALA A 158 -9.93 14.98 16.38
N ASP A 159 -9.74 15.57 15.21
CA ASP A 159 -10.85 15.91 14.32
C ASP A 159 -11.52 14.62 13.80
N ALA A 160 -12.84 14.64 13.74
CA ALA A 160 -13.59 13.56 13.14
C ALA A 160 -13.37 13.56 11.62
N MET A 161 -12.89 12.45 11.04
CA MET A 161 -12.58 12.38 9.63
C MET A 161 -12.86 11.00 9.06
N GLU A 162 -13.37 10.98 7.85
CA GLU A 162 -13.47 9.79 7.00
C GLU A 162 -12.53 9.93 5.80
N ILE A 163 -11.68 8.94 5.60
CA ILE A 163 -10.71 8.91 4.50
C ILE A 163 -11.03 7.71 3.65
N ARG A 164 -11.34 7.94 2.38
CA ARG A 164 -11.60 6.90 1.39
C ARG A 164 -10.38 6.71 0.53
N LEU A 165 -9.87 5.50 0.50
CA LEU A 165 -8.80 5.07 -0.39
C LEU A 165 -9.42 4.25 -1.51
N ARG A 166 -9.14 4.61 -2.74
CA ARG A 166 -9.62 3.89 -3.93
C ARG A 166 -8.44 3.54 -4.82
N ASP A 167 -8.39 2.30 -5.27
CA ASP A 167 -7.44 1.86 -6.29
C ASP A 167 -7.99 2.01 -7.71
N GLN A 168 -7.12 1.74 -8.70
CA GLN A 168 -7.50 1.79 -10.11
C GLN A 168 -8.42 0.64 -10.54
N ALA A 169 -8.53 -0.44 -9.77
CA ALA A 169 -9.40 -1.58 -10.04
C ALA A 169 -10.83 -1.41 -9.47
N GLY A 170 -11.09 -0.29 -8.76
CA GLY A 170 -12.38 0.05 -8.17
C GLY A 170 -12.60 -0.56 -6.78
N PHE A 171 -11.53 -1.07 -6.13
CA PHE A 171 -11.61 -1.43 -4.72
C PHE A 171 -11.45 -0.18 -3.86
N GLN A 172 -12.25 -0.08 -2.83
CA GLN A 172 -12.19 1.03 -1.88
C GLN A 172 -12.09 0.52 -0.45
N MET A 173 -11.42 1.28 0.37
CA MET A 173 -11.25 1.07 1.79
C MET A 173 -11.48 2.38 2.53
N VAL A 174 -12.21 2.33 3.63
CA VAL A 174 -12.59 3.51 4.40
C VAL A 174 -11.91 3.46 5.76
N LEU A 175 -11.20 4.54 6.08
CA LEU A 175 -10.62 4.78 7.39
C LEU A 175 -11.47 5.83 8.10
N ARG A 176 -11.99 5.48 9.28
CA ARG A 176 -12.75 6.41 10.13
C ARG A 176 -11.96 6.74 11.37
N LEU A 177 -11.62 8.00 11.53
CA LEU A 177 -10.95 8.51 12.71
C LEU A 177 -11.97 8.81 13.80
N ASN A 178 -11.79 8.17 14.96
CA ASN A 178 -12.63 8.44 16.13
C ASN A 178 -12.15 9.71 16.83
N PRO A 179 -12.99 10.74 16.97
CA PRO A 179 -12.56 12.02 17.54
C PRO A 179 -12.19 11.95 19.02
N ILE A 180 -12.78 11.03 19.79
CA ILE A 180 -12.54 10.95 21.25
C ILE A 180 -11.23 10.23 21.57
N THR A 181 -10.86 9.23 20.77
CA THR A 181 -9.71 8.36 21.07
C THR A 181 -8.57 8.51 20.10
N ALA A 182 -8.73 9.36 19.08
CA ALA A 182 -7.80 9.54 17.96
C ALA A 182 -7.40 8.22 17.25
N ARG A 183 -8.23 7.16 17.39
CA ARG A 183 -7.96 5.86 16.79
C ARG A 183 -8.70 5.67 15.49
N VAL A 184 -8.01 5.04 14.54
CA VAL A 184 -8.57 4.72 13.23
C VAL A 184 -9.28 3.37 13.28
N ARG A 185 -10.50 3.33 12.74
CA ARG A 185 -11.20 2.09 12.40
C ARG A 185 -11.14 1.90 10.89
N LEU A 186 -10.70 0.72 10.49
CA LEU A 186 -10.58 0.33 9.10
C LEU A 186 -11.80 -0.49 8.68
N SER A 187 -12.40 -0.18 7.53
CA SER A 187 -13.38 -1.06 6.88
C SER A 187 -12.66 -2.13 6.06
N GLU A 188 -13.33 -3.25 5.81
CA GLU A 188 -12.82 -4.20 4.84
C GLU A 188 -12.89 -3.62 3.42
N PRO A 189 -11.94 -3.98 2.53
CA PRO A 189 -11.98 -3.52 1.15
C PRO A 189 -13.25 -4.02 0.47
N LYS A 190 -13.96 -3.11 -0.17
CA LYS A 190 -15.19 -3.40 -0.90
C LYS A 190 -15.02 -2.93 -2.34
N ARG A 191 -15.51 -3.72 -3.27
CA ARG A 191 -15.58 -3.31 -4.67
C ARG A 191 -16.90 -2.57 -4.90
N GLU A 192 -16.82 -1.39 -5.51
CA GLU A 192 -17.97 -0.60 -5.93
C GLU A 192 -18.53 -1.12 -7.25
#